data_204033622fc417091d5ed5e156de0b3f
#
_entry.id   204033622fc417091d5ed5e156de0b3f
#
_cell.length_a   1.000
_cell.length_b   1.000
_cell.length_c   1.000
_cell.angle_alpha   90.00
_cell.angle_beta   90.00
_cell.angle_gamma   90.00
#
_symmetry.space_group_name_H-M   'P 1'
#
loop_
_entity.id
_entity.type
_entity.pdbx_description
1 polymer ?
#
loop_
_entity_poly.entity_id
_entity_poly.type
_entity_poly.pdbx_seq_one_letter_code
_entity_poly.pdbx_strand_id
1 'polypeptide(L)'
;MKTSHRLKLVGLLSWCIAMIALSTPAQAQTEYDIWICGTQVTSENCGDLSVIEGVNGTVTYDPTTKTLTLQRATINIGEEGQAIYSEINDLILKVIDTNNVTTVKASALFITKPLTITGGGTLNAKSQDFCAIYAWGTDLTIDDCTVNASSAGYGITGDSGESEKLTIRNAAVTTEGEQEGAICNFHSLTLEGCTLTQPAGAAFDASLNGVALNGELVKRGLTIAKGTSGILQPTISTTAPKGIYTLNGQKLRGSLPAQAKACISSAERKS
;
A
#
# COMPACT_ATOMS: atom_id res chain seq x y z
N MET A 1 -64.01 -28.95 45.60
CA MET A 1 -63.29 -27.77 45.15
C MET A 1 -61.75 -27.94 45.30
N LYS A 2 -61.06 -28.80 44.49
CA LYS A 2 -59.61 -29.03 44.62
C LYS A 2 -58.89 -29.20 43.27
N THR A 3 -59.54 -28.91 42.16
CA THR A 3 -58.96 -29.14 40.79
C THR A 3 -58.50 -27.88 40.05
N SER A 4 -58.78 -26.68 40.56
CA SER A 4 -58.52 -25.42 39.88
C SER A 4 -57.06 -24.88 40.06
N HIS A 5 -56.39 -25.26 41.15
CA HIS A 5 -55.03 -24.75 41.42
C HIS A 5 -53.89 -25.47 40.67
N ARG A 6 -54.11 -26.74 40.29
CA ARG A 6 -53.09 -27.51 39.59
C ARG A 6 -52.89 -27.08 38.10
N LEU A 7 -53.97 -26.62 37.45
CA LEU A 7 -53.99 -26.20 36.07
C LEU A 7 -53.24 -24.85 35.86
N LYS A 8 -53.37 -23.96 36.88
CA LYS A 8 -52.68 -22.65 36.83
C LYS A 8 -51.18 -22.74 37.05
N LEU A 9 -50.72 -23.73 37.83
CA LEU A 9 -49.31 -23.92 38.12
C LEU A 9 -48.54 -24.52 36.92
N VAL A 10 -49.17 -25.42 36.15
CA VAL A 10 -48.60 -26.05 34.97
C VAL A 10 -48.45 -25.03 33.81
N GLY A 11 -49.43 -24.12 33.65
CA GLY A 11 -49.38 -23.05 32.67
C GLY A 11 -48.25 -22.02 32.92
N LEU A 12 -48.01 -21.69 34.19
CA LEU A 12 -46.94 -20.74 34.56
C LEU A 12 -45.55 -21.35 34.37
N LEU A 13 -45.38 -22.65 34.69
CA LEU A 13 -44.08 -23.35 34.48
C LEU A 13 -43.77 -23.52 33.00
N SER A 14 -44.78 -23.77 32.14
CA SER A 14 -44.60 -23.90 30.70
C SER A 14 -44.18 -22.59 30.04
N TRP A 15 -44.66 -21.45 30.55
CA TRP A 15 -44.30 -20.13 30.01
C TRP A 15 -42.90 -19.69 30.43
N CYS A 16 -42.43 -20.04 31.63
CA CYS A 16 -41.07 -19.79 32.08
C CYS A 16 -40.04 -20.63 31.32
N ILE A 17 -40.37 -21.87 30.95
CA ILE A 17 -39.45 -22.74 30.15
C ILE A 17 -39.36 -22.23 28.70
N ALA A 18 -40.45 -21.70 28.13
CA ALA A 18 -40.42 -21.10 26.78
C ALA A 18 -39.59 -19.82 26.70
N MET A 19 -39.46 -19.05 27.78
CA MET A 19 -38.61 -17.84 27.83
C MET A 19 -37.11 -18.14 27.93
N ILE A 20 -36.72 -19.28 28.51
CA ILE A 20 -35.32 -19.69 28.65
C ILE A 20 -34.78 -20.25 27.33
N ALA A 21 -35.63 -20.78 26.44
CA ALA A 21 -35.23 -21.33 25.14
C ALA A 21 -34.94 -20.27 24.06
N LEU A 22 -35.18 -18.99 24.34
CA LEU A 22 -34.96 -17.87 23.40
C LEU A 22 -33.73 -17.01 23.75
N SER A 23 -32.98 -17.36 24.81
CA SER A 23 -31.69 -16.74 25.05
C SER A 23 -30.64 -17.40 24.12
N THR A 24 -30.55 -16.94 22.90
CA THR A 24 -29.32 -17.15 22.13
C THR A 24 -28.17 -16.54 22.95
N PRO A 25 -27.09 -17.28 23.22
CA PRO A 25 -25.95 -16.68 23.87
C PRO A 25 -25.52 -15.47 23.02
N ALA A 26 -25.56 -14.29 23.60
CA ALA A 26 -24.95 -13.12 22.98
C ALA A 26 -23.47 -13.46 22.78
N GLN A 27 -23.09 -13.74 21.55
CA GLN A 27 -21.70 -13.98 21.23
C GLN A 27 -20.96 -12.67 21.54
N ALA A 28 -19.99 -12.73 22.44
CA ALA A 28 -19.23 -11.53 22.78
C ALA A 28 -18.59 -10.98 21.50
N GLN A 29 -18.86 -9.72 21.22
CA GLN A 29 -18.24 -9.00 20.09
C GLN A 29 -16.73 -9.01 20.29
N THR A 30 -15.98 -9.39 19.25
CA THR A 30 -14.53 -9.29 19.23
C THR A 30 -14.14 -7.94 18.66
N GLU A 31 -13.32 -7.21 19.38
CA GLU A 31 -12.73 -5.94 18.92
C GLU A 31 -11.35 -6.21 18.32
N TYR A 32 -11.03 -5.51 17.25
CA TYR A 32 -9.73 -5.59 16.58
C TYR A 32 -8.99 -4.27 16.76
N ASP A 33 -7.65 -4.33 16.85
CA ASP A 33 -6.78 -3.16 17.06
C ASP A 33 -6.59 -2.36 15.75
N ILE A 34 -7.70 -2.00 15.14
CA ILE A 34 -7.78 -1.18 13.93
C ILE A 34 -9.04 -0.31 13.98
N TRP A 35 -8.91 0.94 13.59
CA TRP A 35 -9.99 1.95 13.57
C TRP A 35 -10.07 2.59 12.20
N ILE A 36 -11.28 2.79 11.72
CA ILE A 36 -11.59 3.51 10.49
C ILE A 36 -12.47 4.71 10.85
N CYS A 37 -12.03 5.91 10.47
CA CYS A 37 -12.69 7.16 10.86
C CYS A 37 -13.01 7.23 12.37
N GLY A 38 -12.08 6.77 13.22
CA GLY A 38 -12.24 6.74 14.67
C GLY A 38 -13.16 5.65 15.22
N THR A 39 -13.82 4.87 14.36
CA THR A 39 -14.67 3.73 14.76
C THR A 39 -13.84 2.45 14.77
N GLN A 40 -13.88 1.74 15.91
CA GLN A 40 -13.18 0.47 16.05
C GLN A 40 -13.81 -0.62 15.16
N VAL A 41 -12.96 -1.38 14.51
CA VAL A 41 -13.37 -2.55 13.73
C VAL A 41 -13.62 -3.72 14.67
N THR A 42 -14.74 -4.42 14.46
CA THR A 42 -15.20 -5.51 15.31
C THR A 42 -15.67 -6.69 14.48
N SER A 43 -15.95 -7.82 15.13
CA SER A 43 -16.52 -8.98 14.44
C SER A 43 -17.90 -8.72 13.82
N GLU A 44 -18.60 -7.66 14.23
CA GLU A 44 -19.90 -7.30 13.69
C GLU A 44 -19.82 -6.44 12.43
N ASN A 45 -18.81 -5.55 12.33
CA ASN A 45 -18.68 -4.62 11.20
C ASN A 45 -17.55 -4.98 10.22
N CYS A 46 -16.62 -5.89 10.56
CA CYS A 46 -15.45 -6.20 9.74
C CYS A 46 -15.77 -6.68 8.32
N GLY A 47 -16.94 -7.28 8.12
CA GLY A 47 -17.40 -7.74 6.79
C GLY A 47 -17.85 -6.62 5.85
N ASP A 48 -18.23 -5.46 6.39
CA ASP A 48 -18.61 -4.27 5.63
C ASP A 48 -18.40 -3.01 6.48
N LEU A 49 -17.28 -2.34 6.24
CA LEU A 49 -16.92 -1.11 6.96
C LEU A 49 -17.54 0.14 6.32
N SER A 50 -18.30 0.00 5.22
CA SER A 50 -19.04 1.12 4.62
C SER A 50 -20.20 1.63 5.49
N VAL A 51 -20.53 0.88 6.52
CA VAL A 51 -21.51 1.31 7.55
C VAL A 51 -20.96 2.42 8.46
N ILE A 52 -19.64 2.65 8.46
CA ILE A 52 -18.96 3.69 9.23
C ILE A 52 -19.12 5.02 8.50
N GLU A 53 -19.48 6.07 9.23
CA GLU A 53 -19.60 7.42 8.67
C GLU A 53 -18.26 7.88 8.07
N GLY A 54 -18.31 8.45 6.88
CA GLY A 54 -17.12 8.87 6.13
C GLY A 54 -16.49 7.77 5.25
N VAL A 55 -17.04 6.54 5.27
CA VAL A 55 -16.57 5.43 4.45
C VAL A 55 -17.54 5.14 3.31
N ASN A 56 -17.03 5.10 2.09
CA ASN A 56 -17.77 4.73 0.88
C ASN A 56 -16.96 3.74 0.05
N GLY A 57 -17.63 2.94 -0.77
CA GLY A 57 -17.02 1.88 -1.56
C GLY A 57 -16.90 0.58 -0.77
N THR A 58 -16.10 -0.37 -1.23
CA THR A 58 -15.92 -1.64 -0.54
C THR A 58 -14.73 -1.54 0.40
N VAL A 59 -14.97 -1.66 1.69
CA VAL A 59 -13.96 -1.71 2.75
C VAL A 59 -14.30 -2.87 3.68
N THR A 60 -13.38 -3.84 3.78
CA THR A 60 -13.58 -5.04 4.59
C THR A 60 -12.30 -5.40 5.33
N TYR A 61 -12.43 -5.99 6.51
CA TYR A 61 -11.30 -6.51 7.26
C TYR A 61 -11.48 -8.02 7.52
N ASP A 62 -10.49 -8.82 7.12
CA ASP A 62 -10.42 -10.25 7.43
C ASP A 62 -9.43 -10.47 8.60
N PRO A 63 -9.91 -10.81 9.80
CA PRO A 63 -9.03 -11.02 10.94
C PRO A 63 -8.16 -12.28 10.84
N THR A 64 -8.55 -13.26 10.01
CA THR A 64 -7.80 -14.51 9.83
C THR A 64 -6.51 -14.26 9.06
N THR A 65 -6.59 -13.45 8.00
CA THR A 65 -5.46 -13.09 7.16
C THR A 65 -4.84 -11.73 7.52
N LYS A 66 -5.43 -11.05 8.52
CA LYS A 66 -5.07 -9.67 8.90
C LYS A 66 -5.06 -8.73 7.69
N THR A 67 -6.09 -8.81 6.85
CA THR A 67 -6.15 -8.06 5.61
C THR A 67 -7.28 -7.03 5.64
N LEU A 68 -6.92 -5.75 5.59
CA LEU A 68 -7.85 -4.65 5.30
C LEU A 68 -7.89 -4.46 3.78
N THR A 69 -9.02 -4.72 3.15
CA THR A 69 -9.20 -4.55 1.71
C THR A 69 -9.95 -3.26 1.42
N LEU A 70 -9.38 -2.45 0.54
CA LEU A 70 -10.01 -1.26 -0.03
C LEU A 70 -10.24 -1.49 -1.52
N GLN A 71 -11.48 -1.34 -2.00
CA GLN A 71 -11.79 -1.39 -3.42
C GLN A 71 -12.73 -0.24 -3.80
N ARG A 72 -12.22 0.67 -4.63
CA ARG A 72 -12.90 1.92 -5.01
C ARG A 72 -13.40 2.67 -3.78
N ALA A 73 -12.61 2.59 -2.71
CA ALA A 73 -12.98 3.16 -1.43
C ALA A 73 -12.68 4.66 -1.37
N THR A 74 -13.55 5.38 -0.69
CA THR A 74 -13.29 6.73 -0.22
C THR A 74 -13.50 6.74 1.28
N ILE A 75 -12.43 7.01 2.02
CA ILE A 75 -12.43 7.14 3.48
C ILE A 75 -12.06 8.59 3.78
N ASN A 76 -12.98 9.31 4.39
CA ASN A 76 -12.81 10.71 4.70
C ASN A 76 -13.29 11.00 6.11
N ILE A 77 -12.35 11.34 6.98
CA ILE A 77 -12.65 11.89 8.30
C ILE A 77 -12.40 13.39 8.26
N GLY A 78 -13.37 14.17 8.77
CA GLY A 78 -13.29 15.62 8.80
C GLY A 78 -12.11 16.16 9.59
N GLU A 79 -12.34 17.11 10.50
CA GLU A 79 -11.26 17.89 11.09
C GLU A 79 -10.37 17.12 12.08
N GLU A 80 -10.86 16.10 12.78
CA GLU A 80 -10.13 15.43 13.85
C GLU A 80 -10.12 13.89 13.68
N GLY A 81 -8.93 13.28 13.82
CA GLY A 81 -8.73 11.84 13.81
C GLY A 81 -8.03 11.32 12.57
N GLN A 82 -7.47 10.12 12.72
CA GLN A 82 -6.87 9.36 11.62
C GLN A 82 -7.98 8.71 10.78
N ALA A 83 -7.83 8.73 9.45
CA ALA A 83 -8.78 8.04 8.59
C ALA A 83 -8.66 6.51 8.73
N ILE A 84 -7.42 6.02 8.80
CA ILE A 84 -7.09 4.62 9.13
C ILE A 84 -6.04 4.64 10.22
N TYR A 85 -6.32 3.98 11.37
CA TYR A 85 -5.36 3.75 12.45
C TYR A 85 -5.24 2.25 12.71
N SER A 86 -4.02 1.72 12.84
CA SER A 86 -3.81 0.30 13.13
C SER A 86 -2.65 0.05 14.09
N GLU A 87 -2.91 -0.85 15.04
CA GLU A 87 -1.93 -1.49 15.93
C GLU A 87 -1.79 -3.00 15.65
N ILE A 88 -2.28 -3.46 14.50
CA ILE A 88 -2.22 -4.86 14.11
C ILE A 88 -0.83 -5.15 13.54
N ASN A 89 -0.12 -6.10 14.17
CA ASN A 89 1.16 -6.56 13.69
C ASN A 89 1.02 -7.31 12.35
N ASP A 90 1.84 -6.92 11.36
CA ASP A 90 1.84 -7.48 10.00
C ASP A 90 0.49 -7.34 9.28
N LEU A 91 -0.19 -6.19 9.46
CA LEU A 91 -1.39 -5.88 8.70
C LEU A 91 -1.10 -5.77 7.20
N ILE A 92 -1.94 -6.39 6.40
CA ILE A 92 -1.95 -6.23 4.94
C ILE A 92 -3.04 -5.20 4.57
N LEU A 93 -2.65 -4.06 4.02
CA LEU A 93 -3.56 -3.12 3.40
C LEU A 93 -3.62 -3.43 1.90
N LYS A 94 -4.65 -4.16 1.49
CA LYS A 94 -4.86 -4.54 0.10
C LYS A 94 -5.67 -3.48 -0.64
N VAL A 95 -5.07 -2.87 -1.65
CA VAL A 95 -5.71 -1.83 -2.47
C VAL A 95 -6.05 -2.39 -3.85
N ILE A 96 -7.32 -2.30 -4.25
CA ILE A 96 -7.85 -2.74 -5.54
C ILE A 96 -8.49 -1.53 -6.21
N ASP A 97 -8.22 -1.31 -7.49
CA ASP A 97 -8.63 -0.09 -8.21
C ASP A 97 -8.07 1.18 -7.54
N THR A 98 -8.77 2.31 -7.61
CA THR A 98 -8.35 3.58 -7.02
C THR A 98 -9.07 3.83 -5.71
N ASN A 99 -8.30 4.13 -4.65
CA ASN A 99 -8.81 4.37 -3.32
C ASN A 99 -8.31 5.72 -2.79
N ASN A 100 -9.16 6.46 -2.10
CA ASN A 100 -8.87 7.78 -1.55
C ASN A 100 -9.05 7.74 -0.03
N VAL A 101 -8.02 8.12 0.70
CA VAL A 101 -8.01 8.20 2.16
C VAL A 101 -7.59 9.60 2.55
N THR A 102 -8.49 10.36 3.17
CA THR A 102 -8.29 11.79 3.43
C THR A 102 -8.61 12.16 4.86
N THR A 103 -7.84 13.11 5.38
CA THR A 103 -8.05 13.75 6.70
C THR A 103 -7.59 15.21 6.65
N VAL A 104 -7.93 15.98 7.67
CA VAL A 104 -7.51 17.39 7.77
C VAL A 104 -6.32 17.53 8.73
N LYS A 105 -6.49 17.26 10.02
CA LYS A 105 -5.50 17.59 11.06
C LYS A 105 -4.66 16.41 11.57
N ALA A 106 -4.92 15.21 11.08
CA ALA A 106 -4.23 14.00 11.53
C ALA A 106 -3.62 13.24 10.35
N SER A 107 -3.15 12.02 10.55
CA SER A 107 -2.62 11.19 9.47
C SER A 107 -3.74 10.50 8.70
N ALA A 108 -3.64 10.43 7.37
CA ALA A 108 -4.59 9.65 6.59
C ALA A 108 -4.42 8.15 6.88
N LEU A 109 -3.17 7.68 6.98
CA LEU A 109 -2.83 6.34 7.47
C LEU A 109 -1.83 6.47 8.62
N PHE A 110 -2.17 5.97 9.81
CA PHE A 110 -1.32 5.92 10.98
C PHE A 110 -1.15 4.49 11.47
N ILE A 111 0.10 4.04 11.59
CA ILE A 111 0.42 2.68 12.04
C ILE A 111 1.47 2.69 13.15
N THR A 112 1.31 1.79 14.12
CA THR A 112 2.25 1.57 15.21
C THR A 112 2.87 0.17 15.19
N LYS A 113 2.48 -0.65 14.22
CA LYS A 113 3.00 -2.00 13.95
C LYS A 113 3.27 -2.17 12.46
N PRO A 114 4.16 -3.10 12.06
CA PRO A 114 4.51 -3.31 10.67
C PRO A 114 3.29 -3.50 9.76
N LEU A 115 3.31 -2.81 8.62
CA LEU A 115 2.23 -2.86 7.64
C LEU A 115 2.79 -3.01 6.22
N THR A 116 2.07 -3.77 5.40
CA THR A 116 2.34 -3.88 3.96
C THR A 116 1.15 -3.34 3.16
N ILE A 117 1.38 -2.34 2.31
CA ILE A 117 0.41 -1.87 1.31
C ILE A 117 0.66 -2.64 0.02
N THR A 118 -0.36 -3.32 -0.52
CA THR A 118 -0.23 -4.15 -1.74
C THR A 118 -1.55 -4.27 -2.49
N GLY A 119 -1.59 -5.02 -3.60
CA GLY A 119 -2.84 -5.41 -4.28
C GLY A 119 -3.02 -4.89 -5.70
N GLY A 120 -2.03 -4.25 -6.27
CA GLY A 120 -2.03 -3.83 -7.68
C GLY A 120 -2.83 -2.56 -7.98
N GLY A 121 -3.58 -2.03 -7.01
CA GLY A 121 -4.36 -0.80 -7.15
C GLY A 121 -3.59 0.46 -6.77
N THR A 122 -4.34 1.55 -6.58
CA THR A 122 -3.82 2.86 -6.20
C THR A 122 -4.37 3.28 -4.85
N LEU A 123 -3.49 3.74 -3.96
CA LEU A 123 -3.82 4.44 -2.72
C LEU A 123 -3.46 5.91 -2.87
N ASN A 124 -4.45 6.79 -2.79
CA ASN A 124 -4.27 8.22 -2.64
C ASN A 124 -4.46 8.56 -1.16
N ALA A 125 -3.38 8.78 -0.43
CA ALA A 125 -3.39 9.17 0.98
C ALA A 125 -3.14 10.68 1.08
N LYS A 126 -4.06 11.42 1.68
CA LYS A 126 -3.93 12.86 1.83
C LYS A 126 -4.26 13.32 3.23
N SER A 127 -3.35 14.07 3.83
CA SER A 127 -3.62 14.91 5.01
C SER A 127 -3.51 16.38 4.62
N GLN A 128 -4.36 17.23 5.15
CA GLN A 128 -4.20 18.65 4.88
C GLN A 128 -3.03 19.22 5.67
N ASP A 129 -2.93 18.92 6.96
CA ASP A 129 -2.05 19.68 7.86
C ASP A 129 -0.94 18.83 8.51
N PHE A 130 -1.02 17.47 8.51
CA PHE A 130 -0.09 16.66 9.31
C PHE A 130 0.74 15.66 8.49
N CYS A 131 0.31 14.37 8.38
CA CYS A 131 1.04 13.35 7.63
C CYS A 131 0.10 12.62 6.67
N ALA A 132 0.53 12.38 5.44
CA ALA A 132 -0.25 11.50 4.58
C ALA A 132 -0.16 10.05 5.08
N ILE A 133 1.06 9.55 5.33
CA ILE A 133 1.30 8.21 5.90
C ILE A 133 2.33 8.35 7.04
N TYR A 134 1.98 7.86 8.22
CA TYR A 134 2.84 7.89 9.40
C TYR A 134 3.06 6.49 9.98
N ALA A 135 4.30 6.02 9.91
CA ALA A 135 4.76 4.77 10.52
C ALA A 135 5.48 5.08 11.84
N TRP A 136 4.74 5.11 12.95
CA TRP A 136 5.26 5.50 14.25
C TRP A 136 6.02 4.35 14.92
N GLY A 137 7.35 4.46 14.95
CA GLY A 137 8.25 3.49 15.54
C GLY A 137 8.18 2.10 14.90
N THR A 138 7.81 2.00 13.61
CA THR A 138 7.56 0.72 12.94
C THR A 138 7.94 0.75 11.46
N ASP A 139 8.03 -0.44 10.84
CA ASP A 139 8.37 -0.62 9.46
C ASP A 139 7.15 -0.49 8.53
N LEU A 140 7.36 0.11 7.35
CA LEU A 140 6.37 0.21 6.28
C LEU A 140 6.90 -0.45 5.01
N THR A 141 6.09 -1.31 4.39
CA THR A 141 6.36 -1.88 3.07
C THR A 141 5.29 -1.45 2.07
N ILE A 142 5.70 -1.01 0.90
CA ILE A 142 4.84 -0.72 -0.26
C ILE A 142 5.25 -1.69 -1.35
N ASP A 143 4.35 -2.61 -1.74
CA ASP A 143 4.66 -3.70 -2.65
C ASP A 143 3.58 -3.85 -3.74
N ASP A 144 4.00 -3.89 -4.99
CA ASP A 144 3.15 -4.13 -6.17
C ASP A 144 1.85 -3.29 -6.18
N CYS A 145 1.97 -1.99 -5.94
CA CYS A 145 0.86 -1.04 -6.00
C CYS A 145 1.34 0.37 -6.39
N THR A 146 0.41 1.31 -6.47
CA THR A 146 0.71 2.73 -6.63
C THR A 146 0.29 3.48 -5.37
N VAL A 147 1.18 4.31 -4.82
CA VAL A 147 0.88 5.16 -3.65
C VAL A 147 1.16 6.61 -4.01
N ASN A 148 0.13 7.45 -3.85
CA ASN A 148 0.24 8.91 -3.92
C ASN A 148 -0.02 9.47 -2.52
N ALA A 149 1.02 10.01 -1.88
CA ALA A 149 0.95 10.53 -0.53
C ALA A 149 1.22 12.03 -0.53
N SER A 150 0.29 12.84 -0.06
CA SER A 150 0.47 14.30 -0.05
C SER A 150 -0.03 14.95 1.24
N SER A 151 0.76 15.89 1.76
CA SER A 151 0.40 16.68 2.93
C SER A 151 1.13 18.03 2.93
N ALA A 152 0.56 19.01 3.64
CA ALA A 152 1.29 20.23 3.96
C ALA A 152 2.41 19.95 4.98
N GLY A 153 2.28 18.99 5.86
CA GLY A 153 3.33 18.56 6.80
C GLY A 153 4.27 17.53 6.15
N TYR A 154 4.06 16.26 6.45
CA TYR A 154 4.88 15.12 6.00
C TYR A 154 4.19 14.31 4.93
N GLY A 155 4.91 13.85 3.92
CA GLY A 155 4.40 12.90 2.94
C GLY A 155 4.30 11.48 3.54
N ILE A 156 5.37 10.71 3.46
CA ILE A 156 5.52 9.39 4.11
C ILE A 156 6.61 9.55 5.17
N THR A 157 6.28 9.34 6.43
CA THR A 157 7.22 9.57 7.53
C THR A 157 7.27 8.42 8.52
N GLY A 158 8.47 8.15 9.03
CA GLY A 158 8.68 7.42 10.27
C GLY A 158 8.51 8.36 11.49
N ASP A 159 8.94 7.92 12.67
CA ASP A 159 8.91 8.71 13.91
C ASP A 159 10.23 9.44 14.15
N SER A 160 11.28 8.69 14.42
CA SER A 160 12.57 9.24 14.82
C SER A 160 13.71 8.97 13.83
N GLY A 161 13.53 8.02 12.92
CA GLY A 161 14.59 7.54 12.04
C GLY A 161 15.64 6.67 12.74
N GLU A 162 15.33 6.14 13.93
CA GLU A 162 16.27 5.30 14.68
C GLU A 162 16.24 3.83 14.23
N SER A 163 15.08 3.30 13.91
CA SER A 163 14.89 1.88 13.57
C SER A 163 13.93 1.61 12.44
N GLU A 164 13.05 2.56 12.13
CA GLU A 164 11.97 2.42 11.15
C GLU A 164 12.53 2.26 9.73
N LYS A 165 12.04 1.27 9.01
CA LYS A 165 12.46 0.97 7.64
C LYS A 165 11.32 1.19 6.68
N LEU A 166 11.61 1.87 5.58
CA LEU A 166 10.71 1.95 4.44
C LEU A 166 11.24 1.04 3.33
N THR A 167 10.44 0.06 2.93
CA THR A 167 10.73 -0.81 1.78
C THR A 167 9.72 -0.54 0.68
N ILE A 168 10.18 -0.20 -0.51
CA ILE A 168 9.34 -0.01 -1.69
C ILE A 168 9.77 -1.04 -2.73
N ARG A 169 8.86 -1.93 -3.11
CA ARG A 169 9.14 -3.07 -3.98
C ARG A 169 8.15 -3.14 -5.12
N ASN A 170 8.63 -3.21 -6.36
CA ASN A 170 7.77 -3.31 -7.56
C ASN A 170 6.61 -2.31 -7.58
N ALA A 171 6.78 -1.14 -7.00
CA ALA A 171 5.73 -0.16 -6.77
C ALA A 171 6.07 1.20 -7.37
N ALA A 172 5.05 2.02 -7.61
CA ALA A 172 5.19 3.42 -7.97
C ALA A 172 4.76 4.29 -6.79
N VAL A 173 5.60 5.27 -6.41
CA VAL A 173 5.30 6.18 -5.31
C VAL A 173 5.52 7.62 -5.76
N THR A 174 4.49 8.47 -5.56
CA THR A 174 4.61 9.92 -5.66
C THR A 174 4.28 10.51 -4.30
N THR A 175 5.15 11.36 -3.78
CA THR A 175 4.92 11.92 -2.45
C THR A 175 5.38 13.35 -2.29
N GLU A 176 4.66 14.07 -1.44
CA GLU A 176 4.92 15.46 -1.06
C GLU A 176 4.67 15.65 0.43
N GLY A 177 5.60 16.33 1.12
CA GLY A 177 5.44 16.83 2.48
C GLY A 177 6.02 18.23 2.51
N GLU A 178 5.16 19.22 2.28
CA GLU A 178 5.56 20.57 1.87
C GLU A 178 6.44 21.29 2.89
N GLN A 179 6.23 21.05 4.18
CA GLN A 179 6.96 21.74 5.24
C GLN A 179 8.15 20.92 5.73
N GLU A 180 7.97 19.60 5.90
CA GLU A 180 8.91 18.77 6.61
C GLU A 180 9.72 17.83 5.71
N GLY A 181 9.04 17.05 4.85
CA GLY A 181 9.72 16.14 3.92
C GLY A 181 8.76 15.19 3.22
N ALA A 182 9.08 14.85 1.98
CA ALA A 182 8.30 13.91 1.18
C ALA A 182 8.46 12.46 1.68
N ILE A 183 9.72 12.04 1.97
CA ILE A 183 10.07 10.80 2.68
C ILE A 183 11.13 11.17 3.71
N CYS A 184 10.82 11.00 5.01
CA CYS A 184 11.73 11.38 6.08
C CYS A 184 11.48 10.55 7.35
N ASN A 185 12.38 10.71 8.34
CA ASN A 185 12.35 10.05 9.64
C ASN A 185 12.33 8.51 9.53
N PHE A 186 13.01 7.96 8.53
CA PHE A 186 13.28 6.52 8.42
C PHE A 186 14.77 6.26 8.64
N HIS A 187 15.09 5.16 9.31
CA HIS A 187 16.46 4.67 9.42
C HIS A 187 17.04 4.27 8.07
N SER A 188 16.21 3.69 7.22
CA SER A 188 16.63 3.24 5.89
C SER A 188 15.49 3.23 4.88
N LEU A 189 15.85 3.44 3.60
CA LEU A 189 14.98 3.24 2.45
C LEU A 189 15.57 2.14 1.58
N THR A 190 14.78 1.09 1.30
CA THR A 190 15.13 0.01 0.37
C THR A 190 14.25 0.09 -0.86
N LEU A 191 14.85 0.10 -2.05
CA LEU A 191 14.15 0.10 -3.33
C LEU A 191 14.45 -1.21 -4.07
N GLU A 192 13.41 -1.99 -4.38
CA GLU A 192 13.51 -3.26 -5.09
C GLU A 192 12.60 -3.24 -6.33
N GLY A 193 13.18 -3.41 -7.51
CA GLY A 193 12.41 -3.36 -8.76
C GLY A 193 11.75 -2.00 -9.04
N CYS A 194 12.25 -0.94 -8.41
CA CYS A 194 11.84 0.44 -8.61
C CYS A 194 13.03 1.40 -8.45
N THR A 195 12.88 2.63 -8.88
CA THR A 195 13.97 3.63 -8.89
C THR A 195 13.42 5.01 -8.54
N LEU A 196 14.18 5.76 -7.73
CA LEU A 196 13.93 7.17 -7.49
C LEU A 196 14.25 7.95 -8.77
N THR A 197 13.28 8.63 -9.33
CA THR A 197 13.38 9.31 -10.63
C THR A 197 13.28 10.83 -10.54
N GLN A 198 12.57 11.34 -9.53
CA GLN A 198 12.44 12.78 -9.32
C GLN A 198 12.55 13.13 -7.83
N PRO A 199 13.20 14.27 -7.52
CA PRO A 199 14.02 15.07 -8.42
C PRO A 199 15.30 14.33 -8.83
N ALA A 200 15.82 14.62 -10.01
CA ALA A 200 17.03 13.97 -10.50
C ALA A 200 18.22 14.22 -9.56
N GLY A 201 18.93 13.15 -9.19
CA GLY A 201 20.06 13.21 -8.26
C GLY A 201 19.70 13.13 -6.78
N ALA A 202 18.40 13.07 -6.43
CA ALA A 202 18.00 12.81 -5.06
C ALA A 202 18.33 11.35 -4.67
N ALA A 203 18.68 11.16 -3.40
CA ALA A 203 18.98 9.86 -2.81
C ALA A 203 18.59 9.85 -1.33
N PHE A 204 18.50 8.66 -0.75
CA PHE A 204 18.35 8.55 0.69
C PHE A 204 19.65 8.98 1.39
N ASP A 205 19.52 9.93 2.31
CA ASP A 205 20.60 10.42 3.15
C ASP A 205 20.38 9.97 4.60
N ALA A 206 21.25 9.06 5.05
CA ALA A 206 21.15 8.51 6.40
C ALA A 206 21.41 9.53 7.51
N SER A 207 22.10 10.64 7.21
CA SER A 207 22.33 11.71 8.19
C SER A 207 21.11 12.61 8.39
N LEU A 208 20.20 12.62 7.41
CA LEU A 208 18.92 13.33 7.43
C LEU A 208 17.74 12.39 7.63
N ASN A 209 17.99 11.06 7.72
CA ASN A 209 16.96 10.02 7.84
C ASN A 209 15.86 10.15 6.76
N GLY A 210 16.21 10.53 5.53
CA GLY A 210 15.22 10.81 4.50
C GLY A 210 15.79 10.96 3.11
N VAL A 211 14.91 11.15 2.14
CA VAL A 211 15.32 11.42 0.76
C VAL A 211 15.70 12.90 0.64
N ALA A 212 16.94 13.13 0.23
CA ALA A 212 17.53 14.46 0.13
C ALA A 212 18.11 14.73 -1.26
N LEU A 213 18.25 16.02 -1.57
CA LEU A 213 18.95 16.55 -2.71
C LEU A 213 19.81 17.74 -2.27
N ASN A 214 21.11 17.71 -2.59
CA ASN A 214 22.07 18.77 -2.21
C ASN A 214 22.14 19.06 -0.69
N GLY A 215 21.94 18.04 0.16
CA GLY A 215 21.99 18.18 1.62
C GLY A 215 20.71 18.68 2.27
N GLU A 216 19.60 18.80 1.55
CA GLU A 216 18.30 19.19 2.08
C GLU A 216 17.24 18.13 1.74
N LEU A 217 16.29 17.88 2.67
CA LEU A 217 15.18 16.95 2.43
C LEU A 217 14.32 17.42 1.25
N VAL A 218 14.00 16.46 0.37
CA VAL A 218 13.05 16.69 -0.72
C VAL A 218 11.66 16.85 -0.13
N LYS A 219 10.99 17.95 -0.43
CA LYS A 219 9.66 18.27 0.10
C LYS A 219 8.55 18.08 -0.93
N ARG A 220 8.80 18.32 -2.20
CA ARG A 220 7.81 18.26 -3.27
C ARG A 220 8.33 17.50 -4.49
N GLY A 221 7.40 16.88 -5.20
CA GLY A 221 7.68 16.25 -6.49
C GLY A 221 8.60 15.02 -6.41
N LEU A 222 8.63 14.33 -5.25
CA LEU A 222 9.39 13.09 -5.13
C LEU A 222 8.64 11.97 -5.84
N THR A 223 9.32 11.28 -6.75
CA THR A 223 8.76 10.18 -7.53
C THR A 223 9.70 8.99 -7.54
N ILE A 224 9.17 7.83 -7.16
CA ILE A 224 9.79 6.52 -7.31
C ILE A 224 8.97 5.78 -8.36
N ALA A 225 9.60 5.42 -9.48
CA ALA A 225 8.96 4.71 -10.56
C ALA A 225 9.19 3.20 -10.44
N LYS A 226 8.13 2.42 -10.66
CA LYS A 226 8.23 0.96 -10.83
C LYS A 226 9.15 0.67 -12.01
N GLY A 227 10.16 -0.19 -11.80
CA GLY A 227 11.00 -0.65 -12.87
C GLY A 227 10.17 -1.39 -13.92
N THR A 228 10.41 -1.08 -15.18
CA THR A 228 9.85 -1.91 -16.25
C THR A 228 10.57 -3.26 -16.17
N SER A 229 9.86 -4.33 -15.88
CA SER A 229 10.35 -5.70 -16.10
C SER A 229 10.40 -5.99 -17.60
N GLY A 230 11.06 -5.10 -18.35
CA GLY A 230 11.43 -5.33 -19.72
C GLY A 230 12.75 -6.07 -19.71
N ILE A 231 12.82 -7.21 -20.38
CA ILE A 231 14.08 -7.70 -20.94
C ILE A 231 14.82 -6.44 -21.42
N LEU A 232 15.97 -6.13 -20.80
CA LEU A 232 16.82 -5.06 -21.30
C LEU A 232 17.03 -5.38 -22.77
N GLN A 233 16.32 -4.69 -23.66
CA GLN A 233 16.62 -4.75 -25.06
C GLN A 233 18.07 -4.27 -25.14
N PRO A 234 19.03 -5.11 -25.52
CA PRO A 234 20.41 -4.67 -25.55
C PRO A 234 20.42 -3.42 -26.41
N THR A 235 20.82 -2.31 -25.81
CA THR A 235 21.06 -1.08 -26.58
C THR A 235 22.16 -1.46 -27.54
N ILE A 236 21.79 -1.73 -28.78
CA ILE A 236 22.77 -1.98 -29.84
C ILE A 236 23.46 -0.63 -30.01
N SER A 237 24.61 -0.49 -29.34
CA SER A 237 25.50 0.61 -29.64
C SER A 237 25.78 0.52 -31.14
N THR A 238 25.43 1.56 -31.88
CA THR A 238 25.58 1.66 -33.35
C THR A 238 27.03 1.60 -33.80
N THR A 239 27.96 1.36 -32.90
CA THR A 239 29.35 0.95 -33.14
C THR A 239 29.51 -0.57 -33.05
N ALA A 240 28.68 -1.33 -33.76
CA ALA A 240 28.96 -2.74 -33.96
C ALA A 240 30.28 -2.86 -34.78
N PRO A 241 31.24 -3.64 -34.29
CA PRO A 241 32.46 -3.84 -35.05
C PRO A 241 32.09 -4.48 -36.37
N LYS A 242 32.41 -3.79 -37.49
CA LYS A 242 32.19 -4.34 -38.83
C LYS A 242 32.99 -5.63 -38.98
N GLY A 243 32.32 -6.78 -38.94
CA GLY A 243 32.95 -8.09 -39.10
C GLY A 243 31.88 -9.20 -39.15
N ILE A 244 32.22 -10.27 -39.83
CA ILE A 244 31.40 -11.50 -39.87
C ILE A 244 31.96 -12.42 -38.79
N TYR A 245 31.06 -12.94 -37.96
CA TYR A 245 31.38 -13.79 -36.82
C TYR A 245 30.68 -15.15 -36.98
N THR A 246 31.29 -16.20 -36.48
CA THR A 246 30.66 -17.52 -36.33
C THR A 246 29.65 -17.48 -35.19
N LEU A 247 28.75 -18.47 -35.09
CA LEU A 247 27.83 -18.63 -33.98
C LEU A 247 28.54 -18.72 -32.61
N ASN A 248 29.81 -19.04 -32.60
CA ASN A 248 30.63 -19.12 -31.37
C ASN A 248 31.44 -17.83 -31.13
N GLY A 249 31.14 -16.71 -31.82
CA GLY A 249 31.71 -15.41 -31.58
C GLY A 249 33.12 -15.20 -32.19
N GLN A 250 33.68 -16.12 -32.98
CA GLN A 250 34.95 -15.97 -33.66
C GLN A 250 34.81 -15.13 -34.93
N LYS A 251 35.65 -14.10 -35.06
CA LYS A 251 35.67 -13.22 -36.24
C LYS A 251 36.24 -13.95 -37.42
N LEU A 252 35.47 -14.04 -38.52
CA LEU A 252 35.93 -14.60 -39.78
C LEU A 252 36.79 -13.55 -40.54
N ARG A 253 37.97 -13.96 -40.94
CA ARG A 253 38.85 -13.18 -41.86
C ARG A 253 38.49 -13.54 -43.28
N GLY A 254 37.84 -12.65 -44.02
CA GLY A 254 37.56 -12.81 -45.45
C GLY A 254 36.32 -12.04 -45.91
N SER A 255 36.24 -11.74 -47.19
CA SER A 255 35.02 -11.15 -47.81
C SER A 255 34.04 -12.27 -48.17
N LEU A 256 32.71 -12.03 -47.93
CA LEU A 256 31.65 -12.94 -48.35
C LEU A 256 31.71 -13.22 -49.86
N PRO A 257 31.52 -14.48 -50.30
CA PRO A 257 31.34 -14.80 -51.73
C PRO A 257 30.10 -14.07 -52.27
N ALA A 258 30.14 -13.71 -53.55
CA ALA A 258 29.15 -12.86 -54.21
C ALA A 258 27.66 -13.36 -54.04
N GLN A 259 27.46 -14.67 -53.89
CA GLN A 259 26.14 -15.26 -53.67
C GLN A 259 25.52 -15.00 -52.29
N ALA A 260 26.36 -14.83 -51.26
CA ALA A 260 25.85 -14.52 -49.92
C ALA A 260 25.45 -13.03 -49.77
N LYS A 261 26.01 -12.12 -50.59
CA LYS A 261 25.62 -10.71 -50.62
C LYS A 261 24.20 -10.52 -51.19
N ALA A 262 23.73 -11.38 -52.08
CA ALA A 262 22.39 -11.28 -52.66
C ALA A 262 21.28 -11.65 -51.67
N CYS A 263 21.54 -12.55 -50.73
CA CYS A 263 20.54 -12.92 -49.69
C CYS A 263 20.36 -11.84 -48.63
N ILE A 264 21.39 -11.08 -48.27
CA ILE A 264 21.29 -10.02 -47.28
C ILE A 264 20.55 -8.80 -47.85
N SER A 265 20.76 -8.43 -49.10
CA SER A 265 20.08 -7.31 -49.75
C SER A 265 18.59 -7.56 -50.04
N SER A 266 18.15 -8.81 -50.04
CA SER A 266 16.72 -9.17 -50.21
C SER A 266 15.96 -9.16 -48.87
N ALA A 267 16.63 -9.31 -47.73
CA ALA A 267 16.01 -9.23 -46.42
C ALA A 267 15.75 -7.76 -45.96
N GLU A 268 16.62 -6.82 -46.38
CA GLU A 268 16.44 -5.39 -46.06
C GLU A 268 15.32 -4.69 -46.85
N ARG A 269 14.77 -5.31 -47.91
CA ARG A 269 13.63 -4.77 -48.67
C ARG A 269 12.27 -5.23 -48.21
N LYS A 270 12.17 -5.98 -47.12
CA LYS A 270 10.89 -6.52 -46.55
C LYS A 270 10.64 -6.12 -45.13
N SER A 271 11.33 -5.12 -44.56
CA SER A 271 11.04 -4.52 -43.26
C SER A 271 10.53 -3.09 -43.40
#